data_fe29b9ce607eea05b0d17e55e85db35f
#
_entry.id   fe29b9ce607eea05b0d17e55e85db35f
#
_cell.length_a   1.000
_cell.length_b   1.000
_cell.length_c   1.000
_cell.angle_alpha   90.00
_cell.angle_beta   90.00
_cell.angle_gamma   90.00
#
_symmetry.space_group_name_H-M   'P 1'
#
loop_
_entity.id
_entity.type
_entity.pdbx_description
1 polymer ?
#
loop_
_entity_poly.entity_id
_entity_poly.type
_entity_poly.pdbx_seq_one_letter_code
_entity_poly.pdbx_strand_id
1 'polypeptide(L)'
;MKIDKLNLDGKKDSIEVLDKIFSAKINKQLVSNVLYKTNANYKGRKAKTKQKNEIIGSTAKIYSQKGTGNARHASKKAPIFVGGGVAHGPKGESNYKIRKLNKSEKKLSIASIITEKNNSNNLCLLYTSPSPRD
;
A
#
# COMPACT_ATOMS: atom_id res chain seq x y z
N MET A 1 -1.73 18.30 28.74
CA MET A 1 -1.53 19.48 27.86
C MET A 1 -2.88 20.09 27.53
N LYS A 2 -3.00 21.43 27.43
CA LYS A 2 -4.26 22.11 27.06
C LYS A 2 -4.18 22.57 25.61
N ILE A 3 -5.26 22.38 24.86
CA ILE A 3 -5.39 22.79 23.46
C ILE A 3 -6.70 23.55 23.29
N ASP A 4 -6.69 24.56 22.43
CA ASP A 4 -7.87 25.37 22.12
C ASP A 4 -8.87 24.56 21.30
N LYS A 5 -10.13 24.63 21.69
CA LYS A 5 -11.28 24.01 21.04
C LYS A 5 -12.24 25.10 20.59
N LEU A 6 -12.72 25.04 19.36
CA LEU A 6 -13.75 25.91 18.83
C LEU A 6 -15.13 25.26 19.00
N ASN A 7 -16.06 26.01 19.61
CA ASN A 7 -17.46 25.62 19.67
C ASN A 7 -18.19 26.08 18.38
N LEU A 8 -19.36 25.53 18.13
CA LEU A 8 -20.22 25.92 16.99
C LEU A 8 -20.61 27.42 17.02
N ASP A 9 -20.64 28.00 18.22
CA ASP A 9 -20.93 29.44 18.45
C ASP A 9 -19.70 30.34 18.24
N GLY A 10 -18.57 29.80 17.76
CA GLY A 10 -17.33 30.55 17.57
C GLY A 10 -16.54 30.87 18.83
N LYS A 11 -16.99 30.42 20.01
CA LYS A 11 -16.27 30.60 21.27
C LYS A 11 -15.12 29.61 21.40
N LYS A 12 -13.98 30.06 21.92
CA LYS A 12 -12.81 29.22 22.20
C LYS A 12 -12.86 28.76 23.66
N ASP A 13 -12.82 27.46 23.85
CA ASP A 13 -12.66 26.81 25.14
C ASP A 13 -11.35 26.01 25.15
N SER A 14 -10.77 25.72 26.32
CA SER A 14 -9.60 24.84 26.42
C SER A 14 -10.02 23.44 26.86
N ILE A 15 -9.45 22.42 26.23
CA ILE A 15 -9.66 21.02 26.61
C ILE A 15 -8.33 20.37 27.00
N GLU A 16 -8.37 19.51 28.02
CA GLU A 16 -7.22 18.71 28.41
C GLU A 16 -7.09 17.48 27.53
N VAL A 17 -5.90 17.31 26.93
CA VAL A 17 -5.58 16.19 26.02
C VAL A 17 -4.43 15.35 26.54
N LEU A 18 -4.35 14.10 26.06
CA LEU A 18 -3.32 13.15 26.48
C LEU A 18 -1.94 13.54 25.92
N ASP A 19 -0.97 13.77 26.79
CA ASP A 19 0.41 14.13 26.43
C ASP A 19 1.07 13.06 25.53
N LYS A 20 0.74 11.78 25.71
CA LYS A 20 1.26 10.68 24.85
C LYS A 20 1.03 10.87 23.36
N ILE A 21 -0.02 11.60 22.98
CA ILE A 21 -0.40 11.80 21.57
C ILE A 21 0.09 13.15 21.07
N PHE A 22 -0.04 14.19 21.89
CA PHE A 22 0.21 15.58 21.47
C PHE A 22 1.60 16.10 21.85
N SER A 23 2.37 15.32 22.60
CA SER A 23 3.76 15.62 23.00
C SER A 23 4.70 14.44 22.68
N ALA A 24 4.41 13.67 21.65
CA ALA A 24 5.21 12.54 21.23
C ALA A 24 6.52 13.00 20.55
N LYS A 25 7.59 12.20 20.69
CA LYS A 25 8.83 12.46 19.97
C LYS A 25 8.62 12.40 18.45
N ILE A 26 8.91 13.51 17.76
CA ILE A 26 8.76 13.58 16.29
C ILE A 26 9.86 12.76 15.61
N ASN A 27 9.46 11.77 14.82
CA ASN A 27 10.37 10.94 14.02
C ASN A 27 9.98 11.01 12.53
N LYS A 28 10.64 11.92 11.81
CA LYS A 28 10.38 12.17 10.36
C LYS A 28 10.64 10.92 9.50
N GLN A 29 11.68 10.14 9.82
CA GLN A 29 12.02 8.92 9.08
C GLN A 29 10.93 7.86 9.22
N LEU A 30 10.37 7.68 10.42
CA LEU A 30 9.27 6.75 10.66
C LEU A 30 8.03 7.16 9.87
N VAL A 31 7.69 8.45 9.89
CA VAL A 31 6.54 9.00 9.14
C VAL A 31 6.72 8.76 7.65
N SER A 32 7.91 9.06 7.09
CA SER A 32 8.23 8.82 5.68
C SER A 32 8.07 7.33 5.30
N ASN A 33 8.58 6.42 6.11
CA ASN A 33 8.48 4.98 5.87
C ASN A 33 7.03 4.48 5.89
N VAL A 34 6.22 4.96 6.83
CA VAL A 34 4.79 4.61 6.93
C VAL A 34 4.03 5.14 5.72
N LEU A 35 4.25 6.38 5.32
CA LEU A 35 3.64 6.98 4.13
C LEU A 35 4.03 6.24 2.85
N TYR A 36 5.31 5.91 2.68
CA TYR A 36 5.78 5.14 1.53
C TYR A 36 5.09 3.78 1.43
N LYS A 37 5.03 3.02 2.53
CA LYS A 37 4.36 1.71 2.55
C LYS A 37 2.86 1.84 2.28
N THR A 38 2.19 2.83 2.87
CA THR A 38 0.75 3.07 2.66
C THR A 38 0.45 3.44 1.21
N ASN A 39 1.21 4.36 0.61
CA ASN A 39 1.06 4.75 -0.78
C ASN A 39 1.37 3.59 -1.75
N ALA A 40 2.40 2.79 -1.46
CA ALA A 40 2.73 1.62 -2.27
C ALA A 40 1.60 0.57 -2.23
N ASN A 41 0.95 0.40 -1.07
CA ASN A 41 -0.19 -0.50 -0.93
C ASN A 41 -1.44 0.02 -1.66
N TYR A 42 -1.69 1.33 -1.59
CA TYR A 42 -2.80 1.96 -2.31
C TYR A 42 -2.64 1.89 -3.83
N LYS A 43 -1.44 2.18 -4.34
CA LYS A 43 -1.15 2.13 -5.78
C LYS A 43 -1.16 0.70 -6.35
N GLY A 44 -0.84 -0.31 -5.52
CA GLY A 44 -0.72 -1.69 -5.95
C GLY A 44 0.38 -1.90 -7.00
N ARG A 45 0.33 -3.03 -7.71
CA ARG A 45 1.21 -3.34 -8.84
C ARG A 45 0.38 -3.57 -10.09
N LYS A 46 0.50 -2.69 -11.07
CA LYS A 46 -0.23 -2.80 -12.34
C LYS A 46 0.48 -3.65 -13.39
N ALA A 47 1.81 -3.79 -13.29
CA ALA A 47 2.58 -4.58 -14.24
C ALA A 47 2.13 -6.04 -14.26
N LYS A 48 1.76 -6.54 -15.43
CA LYS A 48 1.33 -7.92 -15.68
C LYS A 48 2.00 -8.46 -16.93
N THR A 49 2.50 -9.67 -16.86
CA THR A 49 3.00 -10.42 -18.02
C THR A 49 2.17 -11.67 -18.22
N LYS A 50 1.99 -12.07 -19.49
CA LYS A 50 1.23 -13.29 -19.82
C LYS A 50 2.05 -14.53 -19.48
N GLN A 51 1.46 -15.44 -18.73
CA GLN A 51 2.01 -16.77 -18.47
C GLN A 51 1.74 -17.72 -19.64
N LYS A 52 2.37 -18.90 -19.65
CA LYS A 52 2.20 -19.92 -20.69
C LYS A 52 0.73 -20.27 -20.96
N ASN A 53 -0.11 -20.33 -19.93
CA ASN A 53 -1.55 -20.63 -20.03
C ASN A 53 -2.39 -19.45 -20.52
N GLU A 54 -1.90 -18.21 -20.38
CA GLU A 54 -2.60 -16.99 -20.78
C GLU A 54 -2.31 -16.60 -22.25
N ILE A 55 -1.33 -17.21 -22.89
CA ILE A 55 -1.01 -16.96 -24.30
C ILE A 55 -1.98 -17.70 -25.19
N ILE A 56 -2.57 -16.95 -26.13
CA ILE A 56 -3.41 -17.51 -27.20
C ILE A 56 -2.50 -18.15 -28.25
N GLY A 57 -2.78 -19.39 -28.64
CA GLY A 57 -2.04 -20.10 -29.65
C GLY A 57 -2.19 -21.62 -29.52
N SER A 58 -1.70 -22.37 -30.50
CA SER A 58 -1.76 -23.83 -30.53
C SER A 58 -1.05 -24.44 -29.31
N THR A 59 -1.65 -25.46 -28.73
CA THR A 59 -1.03 -26.33 -27.71
C THR A 59 -0.43 -27.59 -28.31
N ALA A 60 -0.55 -27.76 -29.63
CA ALA A 60 -0.01 -28.92 -30.35
C ALA A 60 1.50 -29.05 -30.16
N LYS A 61 1.99 -30.28 -30.20
CA LYS A 61 3.42 -30.59 -30.21
C LYS A 61 4.05 -30.05 -31.48
N ILE A 62 5.17 -29.34 -31.35
CA ILE A 62 5.83 -28.66 -32.51
C ILE A 62 6.28 -29.65 -33.59
N TYR A 63 6.84 -30.79 -33.16
CA TYR A 63 7.34 -31.86 -34.02
C TYR A 63 7.38 -33.20 -33.27
N SER A 64 7.65 -34.29 -33.98
CA SER A 64 7.70 -35.65 -33.41
C SER A 64 8.75 -35.77 -32.29
N GLN A 65 8.54 -36.71 -31.38
CA GLN A 65 9.38 -36.91 -30.19
C GLN A 65 10.80 -37.36 -30.53
N LYS A 66 10.97 -38.10 -31.69
CA LYS A 66 12.22 -38.65 -32.15
C LYS A 66 12.36 -38.41 -33.66
N GLY A 67 13.57 -38.52 -34.20
CA GLY A 67 13.84 -38.45 -35.62
C GLY A 67 14.04 -37.06 -36.23
N THR A 68 13.97 -35.98 -35.43
CA THR A 68 14.11 -34.60 -35.93
C THR A 68 15.51 -34.00 -35.70
N GLY A 69 16.36 -34.63 -34.91
CA GLY A 69 17.66 -34.07 -34.51
C GLY A 69 17.59 -32.86 -33.59
N ASN A 70 16.39 -32.34 -33.31
CA ASN A 70 16.17 -31.14 -32.48
C ASN A 70 15.87 -31.50 -31.02
N ALA A 71 16.00 -30.50 -30.13
CA ALA A 71 15.59 -30.64 -28.72
C ALA A 71 14.10 -30.96 -28.61
N ARG A 72 13.72 -31.76 -27.62
CA ARG A 72 12.35 -32.20 -27.44
C ARG A 72 11.51 -31.09 -26.85
N HIS A 73 10.49 -30.63 -27.57
CA HIS A 73 9.56 -29.57 -27.15
C HIS A 73 8.09 -29.97 -27.33
N ALA A 74 7.23 -29.48 -26.47
CA ALA A 74 5.78 -29.68 -26.57
C ALA A 74 5.15 -28.57 -27.43
N SER A 75 5.01 -27.36 -26.89
CA SER A 75 4.27 -26.26 -27.49
C SER A 75 5.14 -24.99 -27.59
N LYS A 76 4.91 -24.17 -28.61
CA LYS A 76 5.55 -22.86 -28.80
C LYS A 76 5.23 -21.84 -27.68
N LYS A 77 4.23 -22.11 -26.84
CA LYS A 77 3.89 -21.26 -25.70
C LYS A 77 4.91 -21.30 -24.57
N ALA A 78 5.89 -22.22 -24.59
CA ALA A 78 6.89 -22.34 -23.54
C ALA A 78 7.77 -21.07 -23.44
N PRO A 79 8.24 -20.70 -22.23
CA PRO A 79 9.03 -19.47 -22.00
C PRO A 79 10.36 -19.40 -22.81
N ILE A 80 10.85 -20.52 -23.26
CA ILE A 80 12.10 -20.62 -24.06
C ILE A 80 11.94 -20.10 -25.50
N PHE A 81 10.72 -19.99 -26.00
CA PHE A 81 10.46 -19.50 -27.34
C PHE A 81 10.13 -18.02 -27.37
N VAL A 82 10.52 -17.36 -28.46
CA VAL A 82 10.10 -15.98 -28.75
C VAL A 82 8.56 -15.94 -28.86
N GLY A 83 7.92 -15.06 -28.15
CA GLY A 83 6.44 -15.01 -28.06
C GLY A 83 5.83 -16.00 -27.05
N GLY A 84 6.64 -16.79 -26.37
CA GLY A 84 6.21 -17.67 -25.29
C GLY A 84 5.84 -16.90 -24.00
N GLY A 85 5.27 -17.59 -23.02
CA GLY A 85 4.89 -17.01 -21.72
C GLY A 85 6.10 -16.64 -20.86
N VAL A 86 5.94 -15.66 -20.01
CA VAL A 86 6.98 -15.26 -19.06
C VAL A 86 6.86 -16.10 -17.78
N ALA A 87 7.96 -16.77 -17.40
CA ALA A 87 8.05 -17.50 -16.14
C ALA A 87 8.32 -16.50 -14.99
N HIS A 88 7.59 -16.64 -13.87
CA HIS A 88 7.77 -15.83 -12.66
C HIS A 88 7.67 -14.30 -12.87
N GLY A 89 7.03 -13.86 -13.94
CA GLY A 89 6.80 -12.45 -14.20
C GLY A 89 5.77 -11.81 -13.28
N PRO A 90 5.62 -10.47 -13.33
CA PRO A 90 4.62 -9.76 -12.55
C PRO A 90 3.21 -10.17 -12.97
N LYS A 91 2.32 -10.38 -11.97
CA LYS A 91 0.96 -10.89 -12.18
C LYS A 91 -0.14 -9.84 -12.03
N GLY A 92 0.22 -8.56 -11.93
CA GLY A 92 -0.73 -7.46 -11.78
C GLY A 92 -1.28 -7.33 -10.36
N GLU A 93 -2.44 -6.71 -10.25
CA GLU A 93 -3.09 -6.38 -8.97
C GLU A 93 -3.56 -7.62 -8.20
N SER A 94 -4.05 -8.65 -8.90
CA SER A 94 -4.60 -9.88 -8.29
C SER A 94 -3.61 -10.63 -7.39
N ASN A 95 -2.32 -10.47 -7.62
CA ASN A 95 -1.25 -11.12 -6.85
C ASN A 95 -0.29 -10.12 -6.19
N TYR A 96 -0.75 -8.88 -5.96
CA TYR A 96 0.04 -7.90 -5.26
C TYR A 96 0.13 -8.25 -3.77
N LYS A 97 1.34 -8.48 -3.30
CA LYS A 97 1.57 -8.72 -1.86
C LYS A 97 1.60 -7.38 -1.12
N ILE A 98 0.59 -7.13 -0.31
CA ILE A 98 0.49 -5.93 0.54
C ILE A 98 1.68 -5.87 1.51
N ARG A 99 2.34 -4.73 1.57
CA ARG A 99 3.43 -4.46 2.53
C ARG A 99 2.84 -4.27 3.92
N LYS A 100 3.15 -5.20 4.81
CA LYS A 100 2.66 -5.17 6.19
C LYS A 100 3.23 -3.97 6.94
N LEU A 101 2.36 -3.22 7.62
CA LEU A 101 2.70 -2.16 8.55
C LEU A 101 2.46 -2.64 9.98
N ASN A 102 3.42 -2.40 10.86
CA ASN A 102 3.24 -2.70 12.28
C ASN A 102 2.24 -1.72 12.89
N LYS A 103 1.35 -2.21 13.75
CA LYS A 103 0.34 -1.38 14.42
C LYS A 103 0.98 -0.28 15.27
N SER A 104 2.08 -0.59 15.97
CA SER A 104 2.85 0.37 16.79
C SER A 104 3.49 1.46 15.93
N GLU A 105 4.14 1.11 14.81
CA GLU A 105 4.72 2.09 13.87
C GLU A 105 3.66 3.05 13.34
N LYS A 106 2.50 2.53 12.95
CA LYS A 106 1.37 3.36 12.48
C LYS A 106 0.88 4.32 13.56
N LYS A 107 0.66 3.85 14.78
CA LYS A 107 0.22 4.70 15.92
C LYS A 107 1.24 5.78 16.24
N LEU A 108 2.53 5.42 16.29
CA LEU A 108 3.61 6.36 16.61
C LEU A 108 3.79 7.41 15.50
N SER A 109 3.65 7.03 14.23
CA SER A 109 3.73 7.98 13.12
C SER A 109 2.57 8.99 13.16
N ILE A 110 1.36 8.56 13.48
CA ILE A 110 0.19 9.43 13.63
C ILE A 110 0.41 10.40 14.80
N ALA A 111 0.86 9.92 15.95
CA ALA A 111 1.18 10.76 17.09
C ALA A 111 2.26 11.81 16.76
N SER A 112 3.31 11.41 16.05
CA SER A 112 4.38 12.33 15.60
C SER A 112 3.84 13.45 14.70
N ILE A 113 2.93 13.13 13.76
CA ILE A 113 2.33 14.12 12.86
C ILE A 113 1.40 15.07 13.65
N ILE A 114 0.59 14.55 14.55
CA ILE A 114 -0.31 15.35 15.38
C ILE A 114 0.51 16.31 16.23
N THR A 115 1.58 15.86 16.87
CA THR A 115 2.48 16.69 17.67
C THR A 115 3.12 17.79 16.80
N GLU A 116 3.58 17.49 15.60
CA GLU A 116 4.18 18.48 14.69
C GLU A 116 3.14 19.53 14.26
N LYS A 117 1.91 19.11 13.96
CA LYS A 117 0.82 20.04 13.62
C LYS A 117 0.42 20.93 14.80
N ASN A 118 0.40 20.38 15.99
CA ASN A 118 0.15 21.14 17.22
C ASN A 118 1.25 22.17 17.47
N ASN A 119 2.53 21.79 17.34
CA ASN A 119 3.66 22.71 17.52
C ASN A 119 3.71 23.84 16.48
N SER A 120 3.19 23.59 15.28
CA SER A 120 3.08 24.60 14.22
C SER A 120 1.77 25.40 14.27
N ASN A 121 0.95 25.26 15.30
CA ASN A 121 -0.38 25.88 15.46
C ASN A 121 -1.35 25.63 14.28
N ASN A 122 -1.15 24.51 13.58
CA ASN A 122 -1.97 24.08 12.44
C ASN A 122 -3.01 23.01 12.83
N LEU A 123 -3.31 22.88 14.11
CA LEU A 123 -4.31 21.96 14.66
C LEU A 123 -5.45 22.76 15.27
N CYS A 124 -6.67 22.52 14.80
CA CYS A 124 -7.89 23.09 15.37
C CYS A 124 -8.83 21.96 15.77
N LEU A 125 -9.28 21.96 17.01
CA LEU A 125 -10.29 21.04 17.51
C LEU A 125 -11.66 21.69 17.41
N LEU A 126 -12.61 21.01 16.74
CA LEU A 126 -13.99 21.44 16.62
C LEU A 126 -14.87 20.60 17.54
N TYR A 127 -15.73 21.25 18.31
CA TYR A 127 -16.82 20.55 18.98
C TYR A 127 -17.97 20.34 17.98
N THR A 128 -18.26 19.09 17.71
CA THR A 128 -19.45 18.68 16.97
C THR A 128 -20.45 18.09 17.95
N SER A 129 -21.74 18.40 17.81
CA SER A 129 -22.77 17.72 18.60
C SER A 129 -22.70 16.21 18.37
N PRO A 130 -22.98 15.38 19.39
CA PRO A 130 -23.01 13.93 19.22
C PRO A 130 -23.97 13.54 18.10
N SER A 131 -23.55 12.57 17.27
CA SER A 131 -24.40 12.03 16.23
C SER A 131 -25.63 11.39 16.84
N PRO A 132 -26.81 11.47 16.22
CA PRO A 132 -28.02 10.76 16.70
C PRO A 132 -27.89 9.22 16.73
N ARG A 133 -26.74 8.70 16.31
CA ARG A 133 -26.43 7.26 16.28
C ARG A 133 -25.44 6.83 17.36
N ASP A 134 -24.95 7.76 18.20
CA ASP A 134 -24.04 7.47 19.32
C ASP A 134 -24.81 7.21 20.62
#